data_254bdc4753a09efdea3bb5267a9880c9
#
_entry.id   254bdc4753a09efdea3bb5267a9880c9
#
_cell.length_a   1.000
_cell.length_b   1.000
_cell.length_c   1.000
_cell.angle_alpha   90.00
_cell.angle_beta   90.00
_cell.angle_gamma   90.00
#
_symmetry.space_group_name_H-M   'P 1'
#
loop_
_entity.id
_entity.type
_entity.pdbx_description
1 polymer ?
#
loop_
_entity_poly.entity_id
_entity_poly.type
_entity_poly.pdbx_seq_one_letter_code
_entity_poly.pdbx_strand_id
1 'polypeptide(L)'
;MKRFDSIRPYTDSEVQGVLQELSINKDVINAFISSSKYKIFLNLPFANFVISKILQNKIKAIHTVKDYQSIFEDLVANMIKTKTAGFECNGFSNIEENKAYLYISNHRDIAIDPALLNYMLHQNNYKTTNIAVGNNLMNEAWASDLMRLNKSFIIDRTGKSKREIYQGLTLASEYIEDSLLDKQEPIWIAQKQGRAKDGIDETDPALLKMIHLNNRKTSDIDGFFNSLSFVPVAVSYEFDPNDIYKANEIFALQMQNEYIKSDREDLNSIANGISGYKGLVTLTIGETINFTENSYEACAQLITQTILSLYKLQPSNFAACEILNISHTLSHDFSDNKIKFAKEYLINRSKDLEPGIRELLLKQYSNPVLQKEKL
;
A
#
# COMPACT_ATOMS: atom_id res chain seq x y z
N MET A 1 10.20 6.73 28.45
CA MET A 1 9.76 6.43 27.08
C MET A 1 8.29 6.03 27.15
N LYS A 2 7.41 6.64 26.35
CA LYS A 2 6.01 6.21 26.28
C LYS A 2 5.95 4.85 25.58
N ARG A 3 4.94 4.03 25.93
CA ARG A 3 4.83 2.61 25.52
C ARG A 3 5.03 2.34 24.01
N PHE A 4 4.54 3.23 23.14
CA PHE A 4 4.55 3.06 21.69
C PHE A 4 5.59 3.92 20.95
N ASP A 5 6.48 4.64 21.64
CA ASP A 5 7.41 5.59 20.99
C ASP A 5 8.28 4.97 19.90
N SER A 6 8.61 3.67 20.01
CA SER A 6 9.42 2.96 19.03
C SER A 6 8.68 2.65 17.72
N ILE A 7 7.34 2.57 17.73
CA ILE A 7 6.56 2.13 16.57
C ILE A 7 5.55 3.15 16.06
N ARG A 8 5.07 4.08 16.90
CA ARG A 8 4.00 5.03 16.55
C ARG A 8 4.43 6.05 15.49
N PRO A 9 3.47 6.68 14.77
CA PRO A 9 3.73 7.89 14.00
C PRO A 9 4.30 9.03 14.86
N TYR A 10 4.93 10.01 14.22
CA TYR A 10 5.31 11.25 14.89
C TYR A 10 4.08 12.10 15.22
N THR A 11 4.21 12.89 16.30
CA THR A 11 3.23 13.90 16.71
C THR A 11 3.61 15.27 16.17
N ASP A 12 2.68 16.22 16.18
CA ASP A 12 2.92 17.59 15.71
C ASP A 12 4.15 18.23 16.36
N SER A 13 4.39 17.97 17.65
CA SER A 13 5.56 18.51 18.38
C SER A 13 6.91 17.98 17.88
N GLU A 14 6.93 16.87 17.16
CA GLU A 14 8.15 16.22 16.64
C GLU A 14 8.45 16.62 15.20
N VAL A 15 7.42 17.07 14.44
CA VAL A 15 7.50 17.34 12.99
C VAL A 15 8.67 18.23 12.61
N GLN A 16 8.82 19.38 13.26
CA GLN A 16 9.88 20.34 12.93
C GLN A 16 11.29 19.78 13.17
N GLY A 17 11.49 19.07 14.29
CA GLY A 17 12.78 18.45 14.62
C GLY A 17 13.19 17.41 13.57
N VAL A 18 12.27 16.50 13.25
CA VAL A 18 12.51 15.44 12.25
C VAL A 18 12.76 16.02 10.86
N LEU A 19 11.97 17.00 10.43
CA LEU A 19 12.17 17.66 9.13
C LEU A 19 13.51 18.40 9.04
N GLN A 20 13.97 19.01 10.14
CA GLN A 20 15.29 19.65 10.18
C GLN A 20 16.40 18.62 9.95
N GLU A 21 16.36 17.48 10.63
CA GLU A 21 17.32 16.38 10.45
C GLU A 21 17.29 15.83 9.01
N LEU A 22 16.11 15.59 8.46
CA LEU A 22 15.94 15.15 7.08
C LEU A 22 16.48 16.15 6.05
N SER A 23 16.36 17.46 6.31
CA SER A 23 16.79 18.51 5.38
C SER A 23 18.30 18.60 5.18
N ILE A 24 19.09 18.02 6.10
CA ILE A 24 20.56 17.96 6.04
C ILE A 24 21.06 16.54 5.72
N ASN A 25 20.18 15.57 5.67
CA ASN A 25 20.54 14.18 5.36
C ASN A 25 20.94 14.06 3.88
N LYS A 26 22.13 13.51 3.62
CA LYS A 26 22.69 13.41 2.26
C LYS A 26 21.85 12.53 1.33
N ASP A 27 21.28 11.44 1.84
CA ASP A 27 20.50 10.51 1.02
C ASP A 27 19.15 11.14 0.63
N VAL A 28 18.50 11.86 1.55
CA VAL A 28 17.30 12.66 1.27
C VAL A 28 17.59 13.72 0.22
N ILE A 29 18.69 14.45 0.38
CA ILE A 29 19.10 15.49 -0.58
C ILE A 29 19.36 14.88 -1.97
N ASN A 30 20.07 13.75 -2.04
CA ASN A 30 20.36 13.05 -3.29
C ASN A 30 19.08 12.51 -3.95
N ALA A 31 18.17 11.93 -3.17
CA ALA A 31 16.87 11.48 -3.65
C ALA A 31 16.04 12.64 -4.20
N PHE A 32 16.01 13.77 -3.50
CA PHE A 32 15.32 14.97 -3.94
C PHE A 32 15.90 15.54 -5.23
N ILE A 33 17.23 15.63 -5.35
CA ILE A 33 17.90 16.09 -6.58
C ILE A 33 17.56 15.15 -7.74
N SER A 34 17.65 13.84 -7.53
CA SER A 34 17.46 12.83 -8.57
C SER A 34 16.02 12.80 -9.12
N SER A 35 15.03 13.09 -8.27
CA SER A 35 13.60 13.05 -8.62
C SER A 35 13.05 14.38 -9.15
N SER A 36 13.80 15.46 -9.12
CA SER A 36 13.31 16.82 -9.36
C SER A 36 13.94 17.50 -10.57
N LYS A 37 13.43 18.70 -10.92
CA LYS A 37 14.04 19.61 -11.90
C LYS A 37 15.47 20.05 -11.54
N TYR A 38 15.92 19.73 -10.33
CA TYR A 38 17.25 20.03 -9.83
C TYR A 38 18.32 19.01 -10.26
N LYS A 39 17.99 18.01 -11.07
CA LYS A 39 18.97 17.04 -11.63
C LYS A 39 20.20 17.71 -12.25
N ILE A 40 20.03 18.89 -12.81
CA ILE A 40 21.14 19.68 -13.43
C ILE A 40 22.23 20.04 -12.40
N PHE A 41 21.89 20.04 -11.10
CA PHE A 41 22.83 20.37 -10.03
C PHE A 41 23.64 19.18 -9.51
N LEU A 42 23.35 17.93 -9.94
CA LEU A 42 23.99 16.71 -9.42
C LEU A 42 25.52 16.76 -9.43
N ASN A 43 26.11 17.43 -10.43
CA ASN A 43 27.57 17.48 -10.63
C ASN A 43 28.21 18.81 -10.18
N LEU A 44 27.45 19.68 -9.52
CA LEU A 44 28.00 20.96 -9.07
C LEU A 44 28.59 20.86 -7.67
N PRO A 45 29.80 21.37 -7.43
CA PRO A 45 30.29 21.52 -6.07
C PRO A 45 29.32 22.45 -5.31
N PHE A 46 29.00 22.10 -4.05
CA PHE A 46 28.01 22.79 -3.22
C PHE A 46 26.52 22.53 -3.53
N ALA A 47 26.16 21.66 -4.49
CA ALA A 47 24.76 21.33 -4.77
C ALA A 47 23.99 20.90 -3.50
N ASN A 48 24.58 20.02 -2.70
CA ASN A 48 23.98 19.54 -1.44
C ASN A 48 23.71 20.69 -0.45
N PHE A 49 24.59 21.66 -0.36
CA PHE A 49 24.40 22.84 0.50
C PHE A 49 23.23 23.71 0.02
N VAL A 50 23.19 23.99 -1.28
CA VAL A 50 22.10 24.80 -1.88
C VAL A 50 20.75 24.09 -1.72
N ILE A 51 20.68 22.80 -2.02
CA ILE A 51 19.45 22.01 -1.89
C ILE A 51 19.02 21.89 -0.43
N SER A 52 19.95 21.65 0.50
CA SER A 52 19.65 21.66 1.93
C SER A 52 19.01 23.00 2.35
N LYS A 53 19.52 24.13 1.89
CA LYS A 53 18.93 25.45 2.17
C LYS A 53 17.54 25.62 1.57
N ILE A 54 17.31 25.10 0.36
CA ILE A 54 15.98 25.09 -0.26
C ILE A 54 15.01 24.26 0.55
N LEU A 55 15.41 23.05 0.97
CA LEU A 55 14.60 22.17 1.82
C LEU A 55 14.31 22.84 3.16
N GLN A 56 15.33 23.38 3.86
CA GLN A 56 15.17 24.12 5.11
C GLN A 56 14.17 25.28 4.98
N ASN A 57 14.14 25.98 3.86
CA ASN A 57 13.16 27.04 3.65
C ASN A 57 11.74 26.49 3.43
N LYS A 58 11.61 25.37 2.70
CA LYS A 58 10.31 24.75 2.45
C LYS A 58 9.66 24.19 3.73
N ILE A 59 10.46 23.55 4.60
CA ILE A 59 9.95 22.93 5.84
C ILE A 59 9.56 23.96 6.91
N LYS A 60 9.94 25.21 6.81
CA LYS A 60 9.57 26.27 7.78
C LYS A 60 8.06 26.46 7.94
N ALA A 61 7.28 26.15 6.91
CA ALA A 61 5.82 26.28 6.92
C ALA A 61 5.11 24.99 7.41
N ILE A 62 5.84 23.91 7.71
CA ILE A 62 5.28 22.61 8.06
C ILE A 62 5.42 22.41 9.56
N HIS A 63 4.37 22.64 10.33
CA HIS A 63 4.39 22.57 11.79
C HIS A 63 3.66 21.36 12.36
N THR A 64 2.74 20.79 11.59
CA THR A 64 1.89 19.68 12.02
C THR A 64 2.01 18.50 11.06
N VAL A 65 1.59 17.32 11.52
CA VAL A 65 1.44 16.14 10.66
C VAL A 65 0.47 16.43 9.52
N LYS A 66 -0.58 17.21 9.76
CA LYS A 66 -1.54 17.64 8.73
C LYS A 66 -0.87 18.49 7.65
N ASP A 67 -0.02 19.46 8.02
CA ASP A 67 0.71 20.26 7.03
C ASP A 67 1.61 19.38 6.16
N TYR A 68 2.27 18.37 6.78
CA TYR A 68 3.11 17.42 6.07
C TYR A 68 2.28 16.55 5.11
N GLN A 69 1.13 16.06 5.55
CA GLN A 69 0.23 15.26 4.71
C GLN A 69 -0.31 16.04 3.51
N SER A 70 -0.53 17.37 3.63
CA SER A 70 -0.99 18.19 2.51
C SER A 70 -0.03 18.17 1.31
N ILE A 71 1.28 17.97 1.54
CA ILE A 71 2.25 17.81 0.45
C ILE A 71 2.00 16.50 -0.32
N PHE A 72 1.64 15.44 0.39
CA PHE A 72 1.31 14.15 -0.24
C PHE A 72 -0.03 14.19 -0.97
N GLU A 73 -1.00 14.97 -0.48
CA GLU A 73 -2.28 15.20 -1.15
C GLU A 73 -2.08 15.82 -2.52
N ASP A 74 -1.28 16.88 -2.62
CA ASP A 74 -0.94 17.52 -3.88
C ASP A 74 -0.23 16.55 -4.83
N LEU A 75 0.66 15.71 -4.29
CA LEU A 75 1.37 14.69 -5.06
C LEU A 75 0.40 13.62 -5.60
N VAL A 76 -0.53 13.15 -4.77
CA VAL A 76 -1.54 12.15 -5.16
C VAL A 76 -2.53 12.75 -6.16
N ALA A 77 -3.01 13.97 -5.93
CA ALA A 77 -3.89 14.69 -6.86
C ALA A 77 -3.22 14.87 -8.25
N ASN A 78 -1.96 15.27 -8.27
CA ASN A 78 -1.19 15.39 -9.51
C ASN A 78 -0.96 14.04 -10.18
N MET A 79 -0.66 12.98 -9.42
CA MET A 79 -0.52 11.62 -9.92
C MET A 79 -1.82 11.13 -10.55
N ILE A 80 -2.95 11.28 -9.88
CA ILE A 80 -4.28 10.94 -10.42
C ILE A 80 -4.50 11.67 -11.75
N LYS A 81 -4.26 12.98 -11.79
CA LYS A 81 -4.46 13.81 -12.98
C LYS A 81 -3.55 13.42 -14.16
N THR A 82 -2.31 13.06 -13.90
CA THR A 82 -1.27 12.91 -14.95
C THR A 82 -0.89 11.47 -15.26
N LYS A 83 -1.22 10.51 -14.37
CA LYS A 83 -0.76 9.12 -14.43
C LYS A 83 -1.90 8.12 -14.48
N THR A 84 -3.16 8.58 -14.50
CA THR A 84 -4.32 7.71 -14.69
C THR A 84 -5.15 8.17 -15.89
N ALA A 85 -5.91 7.25 -16.47
CA ALA A 85 -6.95 7.54 -17.47
C ALA A 85 -8.28 7.92 -16.80
N GLY A 86 -8.42 7.67 -15.51
CA GLY A 86 -9.56 7.98 -14.67
C GLY A 86 -9.39 7.35 -13.30
N PHE A 87 -9.92 7.99 -12.29
CA PHE A 87 -9.94 7.49 -10.92
C PHE A 87 -11.37 7.54 -10.39
N GLU A 88 -11.85 6.40 -9.89
CA GLU A 88 -13.16 6.27 -9.26
C GLU A 88 -13.00 5.81 -7.81
N CYS A 89 -13.79 6.41 -6.93
CA CYS A 89 -13.88 5.96 -5.54
C CYS A 89 -15.36 5.71 -5.20
N ASN A 90 -15.68 4.51 -4.72
CA ASN A 90 -17.02 4.07 -4.41
C ASN A 90 -17.13 3.65 -2.94
N GLY A 91 -18.37 3.69 -2.40
CA GLY A 91 -18.68 3.11 -1.10
C GLY A 91 -18.47 4.03 0.09
N PHE A 92 -18.34 5.36 -0.08
CA PHE A 92 -18.29 6.32 1.05
C PHE A 92 -19.53 6.28 1.94
N SER A 93 -20.69 5.90 1.40
CA SER A 93 -21.91 5.71 2.19
C SER A 93 -21.86 4.57 3.21
N ASN A 94 -20.84 3.69 3.11
CA ASN A 94 -20.66 2.55 3.99
C ASN A 94 -19.90 2.89 5.28
N ILE A 95 -19.38 4.11 5.40
CA ILE A 95 -18.60 4.56 6.55
C ILE A 95 -19.15 5.87 7.14
N GLU A 96 -18.99 6.04 8.44
CA GLU A 96 -19.41 7.20 9.20
C GLU A 96 -18.22 8.12 9.51
N GLU A 97 -18.37 9.44 9.40
CA GLU A 97 -17.30 10.42 9.52
C GLU A 97 -16.52 10.35 10.86
N ASN A 98 -17.22 10.11 11.96
CA ASN A 98 -16.66 10.18 13.31
C ASN A 98 -16.30 8.82 13.93
N LYS A 99 -16.33 7.75 13.14
CA LYS A 99 -16.01 6.40 13.59
C LYS A 99 -14.63 5.96 13.11
N ALA A 100 -13.85 5.37 13.99
CA ALA A 100 -12.60 4.76 13.62
C ALA A 100 -12.83 3.35 13.06
N TYR A 101 -12.17 3.03 11.96
CA TYR A 101 -12.27 1.76 11.26
C TYR A 101 -10.89 1.16 11.05
N LEU A 102 -10.83 -0.18 11.07
CA LEU A 102 -9.70 -0.93 10.55
C LEU A 102 -9.94 -1.22 9.06
N TYR A 103 -9.38 -0.37 8.19
CA TYR A 103 -9.43 -0.59 6.75
C TYR A 103 -8.44 -1.68 6.37
N ILE A 104 -8.95 -2.82 5.90
CA ILE A 104 -8.15 -3.93 5.40
C ILE A 104 -8.28 -4.04 3.89
N SER A 105 -7.16 -4.02 3.16
CA SER A 105 -7.20 -4.00 1.70
C SER A 105 -6.32 -5.04 1.05
N ASN A 106 -6.63 -5.38 -0.21
CA ASN A 106 -5.63 -5.97 -1.08
C ASN A 106 -4.45 -5.00 -1.24
N HIS A 107 -3.29 -5.51 -1.67
CA HIS A 107 -2.06 -4.72 -1.71
C HIS A 107 -1.34 -4.88 -3.05
N ARG A 108 -1.38 -3.84 -3.87
CA ARG A 108 -0.81 -3.79 -5.22
C ARG A 108 0.41 -2.89 -5.31
N ASP A 109 0.40 -1.75 -4.60
CA ASP A 109 1.49 -0.77 -4.60
C ASP A 109 1.90 -0.41 -3.17
N ILE A 110 3.21 -0.24 -2.93
CA ILE A 110 3.76 -0.01 -1.58
C ILE A 110 3.16 1.24 -0.93
N ALA A 111 3.08 2.34 -1.69
CA ALA A 111 2.71 3.65 -1.16
C ALA A 111 1.34 4.12 -1.65
N ILE A 112 0.95 3.77 -2.89
CA ILE A 112 -0.22 4.36 -3.54
C ILE A 112 -1.53 3.79 -2.99
N ASP A 113 -1.59 2.51 -2.59
CA ASP A 113 -2.82 1.94 -2.05
C ASP A 113 -3.34 2.71 -0.83
N PRO A 114 -2.56 2.85 0.27
CA PRO A 114 -3.00 3.66 1.41
C PRO A 114 -3.09 5.16 1.09
N ALA A 115 -2.27 5.67 0.16
CA ALA A 115 -2.30 7.08 -0.22
C ALA A 115 -3.61 7.45 -0.93
N LEU A 116 -4.14 6.60 -1.82
CA LEU A 116 -5.43 6.82 -2.48
C LEU A 116 -6.58 6.83 -1.47
N LEU A 117 -6.59 5.88 -0.52
CA LEU A 117 -7.60 5.87 0.53
C LEU A 117 -7.52 7.14 1.39
N ASN A 118 -6.34 7.50 1.87
CA ASN A 118 -6.14 8.68 2.71
C ASN A 118 -6.47 9.98 1.96
N TYR A 119 -6.14 10.08 0.68
CA TYR A 119 -6.53 11.19 -0.19
C TYR A 119 -8.06 11.33 -0.24
N MET A 120 -8.77 10.23 -0.47
CA MET A 120 -10.23 10.25 -0.55
C MET A 120 -10.89 10.51 0.80
N LEU A 121 -10.37 9.96 1.90
CA LEU A 121 -10.84 10.26 3.25
C LEU A 121 -10.69 11.75 3.55
N HIS A 122 -9.52 12.33 3.24
CA HIS A 122 -9.28 13.77 3.47
C HIS A 122 -10.20 14.65 2.61
N GLN A 123 -10.35 14.35 1.31
CA GLN A 123 -11.23 15.11 0.41
C GLN A 123 -12.70 15.12 0.86
N ASN A 124 -13.11 14.13 1.64
CA ASN A 124 -14.45 14.02 2.19
C ASN A 124 -14.54 14.39 3.69
N ASN A 125 -13.50 15.03 4.25
CA ASN A 125 -13.40 15.48 5.65
C ASN A 125 -13.37 14.36 6.71
N TYR A 126 -13.02 13.13 6.32
CA TYR A 126 -12.77 12.04 7.26
C TYR A 126 -11.34 12.11 7.82
N LYS A 127 -11.12 11.51 8.99
CA LYS A 127 -9.76 11.31 9.53
C LYS A 127 -8.97 10.39 8.61
N THR A 128 -7.72 10.77 8.27
CA THR A 128 -6.77 9.91 7.56
C THR A 128 -6.28 8.77 8.45
N THR A 129 -5.99 7.62 7.86
CA THR A 129 -5.57 6.43 8.60
C THR A 129 -4.14 6.50 9.09
N ASN A 130 -3.85 5.83 10.20
CA ASN A 130 -2.51 5.37 10.54
C ASN A 130 -2.18 4.15 9.66
N ILE A 131 -1.02 4.16 9.00
CA ILE A 131 -0.66 3.16 7.99
C ILE A 131 0.25 2.10 8.62
N ALA A 132 -0.18 0.83 8.60
CA ALA A 132 0.64 -0.28 9.06
C ALA A 132 1.76 -0.59 8.06
N VAL A 133 3.02 -0.51 8.47
CA VAL A 133 4.19 -0.75 7.63
C VAL A 133 5.13 -1.75 8.29
N GLY A 134 5.56 -2.77 7.53
CA GLY A 134 6.58 -3.70 7.98
C GLY A 134 7.97 -3.02 8.06
N ASN A 135 8.75 -3.39 9.05
CA ASN A 135 10.08 -2.82 9.26
C ASN A 135 11.11 -3.10 8.14
N ASN A 136 10.84 -4.03 7.23
CA ASN A 136 11.67 -4.25 6.03
C ASN A 136 11.74 -3.02 5.09
N LEU A 137 10.75 -2.14 5.12
CA LEU A 137 10.76 -0.86 4.39
C LEU A 137 11.51 0.25 5.16
N MET A 138 11.92 -0.02 6.40
CA MET A 138 12.53 0.93 7.33
C MET A 138 14.04 0.75 7.48
N ASN A 139 14.70 0.07 6.52
CA ASN A 139 16.15 -0.20 6.58
C ASN A 139 16.97 1.09 6.62
N GLU A 140 16.49 2.14 5.98
CA GLU A 140 17.08 3.48 6.01
C GLU A 140 16.33 4.35 7.04
N ALA A 141 17.04 4.88 8.03
CA ALA A 141 16.45 5.70 9.09
C ALA A 141 15.63 6.88 8.54
N TRP A 142 16.15 7.56 7.52
CA TRP A 142 15.45 8.68 6.87
C TRP A 142 14.14 8.27 6.18
N ALA A 143 14.08 7.06 5.61
CA ALA A 143 12.84 6.54 5.00
C ALA A 143 11.80 6.21 6.08
N SER A 144 12.24 5.65 7.21
CA SER A 144 11.41 5.46 8.38
C SER A 144 10.81 6.77 8.88
N ASP A 145 11.63 7.83 8.98
CA ASP A 145 11.19 9.14 9.44
C ASP A 145 10.14 9.75 8.51
N LEU A 146 10.35 9.69 7.19
CA LEU A 146 9.37 10.16 6.21
C LEU A 146 8.04 9.42 6.31
N MET A 147 8.07 8.09 6.49
CA MET A 147 6.87 7.28 6.64
C MET A 147 6.15 7.58 7.96
N ARG A 148 6.88 7.70 9.07
CA ARG A 148 6.30 8.02 10.38
C ARG A 148 5.71 9.43 10.43
N LEU A 149 6.29 10.40 9.71
CA LEU A 149 5.69 11.72 9.50
C LEU A 149 4.36 11.63 8.73
N ASN A 150 4.22 10.64 7.84
CA ASN A 150 2.97 10.39 7.11
C ASN A 150 2.06 9.36 7.81
N LYS A 151 2.01 9.42 9.14
CA LYS A 151 1.15 8.57 9.98
C LYS A 151 1.41 7.06 9.85
N SER A 152 2.60 6.62 9.43
CA SER A 152 2.92 5.19 9.45
C SER A 152 3.35 4.74 10.84
N PHE A 153 2.88 3.55 11.25
CA PHE A 153 3.38 2.84 12.41
C PHE A 153 4.04 1.53 12.00
N ILE A 154 5.00 1.09 12.82
CA ILE A 154 5.89 -0.02 12.47
C ILE A 154 5.36 -1.33 13.05
N ILE A 155 5.20 -2.35 12.20
CA ILE A 155 5.06 -3.74 12.64
C ILE A 155 6.44 -4.38 12.62
N ASP A 156 7.06 -4.46 13.80
CA ASP A 156 8.40 -5.04 13.92
C ASP A 156 8.32 -6.57 13.99
N ARG A 157 8.90 -7.20 12.96
CA ARG A 157 9.02 -8.65 12.83
C ARG A 157 10.49 -9.10 12.86
N THR A 158 11.41 -8.17 13.10
CA THR A 158 12.83 -8.48 13.25
C THR A 158 13.17 -8.69 14.71
N GLY A 159 13.93 -9.71 14.97
CA GLY A 159 14.42 -10.00 16.32
C GLY A 159 15.44 -11.13 16.24
N LYS A 160 16.40 -11.11 17.15
CA LYS A 160 17.41 -12.17 17.30
C LYS A 160 16.82 -13.45 17.88
N SER A 161 15.62 -13.38 18.44
CA SER A 161 14.94 -14.50 19.09
C SER A 161 13.43 -14.48 18.80
N LYS A 162 12.80 -15.66 18.89
CA LYS A 162 11.33 -15.78 18.81
C LYS A 162 10.61 -14.92 19.83
N ARG A 163 11.23 -14.67 21.01
CA ARG A 163 10.70 -13.85 22.08
C ARG A 163 10.64 -12.37 21.66
N GLU A 164 11.70 -11.86 21.04
CA GLU A 164 11.75 -10.47 20.57
C GLU A 164 10.72 -10.24 19.45
N ILE A 165 10.64 -11.17 18.48
CA ILE A 165 9.61 -11.10 17.41
C ILE A 165 8.21 -11.09 18.04
N TYR A 166 7.95 -11.98 18.98
CA TYR A 166 6.67 -12.03 19.69
C TYR A 166 6.35 -10.72 20.42
N GLN A 167 7.33 -10.10 21.08
CA GLN A 167 7.17 -8.82 21.76
C GLN A 167 6.86 -7.69 20.77
N GLY A 168 7.55 -7.62 19.62
CA GLY A 168 7.27 -6.63 18.58
C GLY A 168 5.86 -6.76 18.00
N LEU A 169 5.43 -7.98 17.73
CA LEU A 169 4.07 -8.25 17.23
C LEU A 169 2.99 -7.96 18.29
N THR A 170 3.28 -8.26 19.58
CA THR A 170 2.35 -7.92 20.67
C THR A 170 2.20 -6.41 20.80
N LEU A 171 3.31 -5.65 20.72
CA LEU A 171 3.28 -4.19 20.77
C LEU A 171 2.48 -3.59 19.62
N ALA A 172 2.60 -4.16 18.42
CA ALA A 172 1.79 -3.74 17.26
C ALA A 172 0.29 -4.04 17.46
N SER A 173 -0.04 -5.23 17.99
CA SER A 173 -1.43 -5.61 18.35
C SER A 173 -2.05 -4.63 19.35
N GLU A 174 -1.33 -4.31 20.42
CA GLU A 174 -1.73 -3.34 21.42
C GLU A 174 -1.90 -1.93 20.85
N TYR A 175 -1.02 -1.51 19.94
CA TYR A 175 -1.11 -0.21 19.26
C TYR A 175 -2.36 -0.12 18.37
N ILE A 176 -2.69 -1.20 17.66
CA ILE A 176 -3.90 -1.27 16.82
C ILE A 176 -5.16 -1.10 17.69
N GLU A 177 -5.24 -1.83 18.80
CA GLU A 177 -6.34 -1.74 19.74
C GLU A 177 -6.48 -0.33 20.35
N ASP A 178 -5.39 0.22 20.92
CA ASP A 178 -5.35 1.57 21.50
C ASP A 178 -5.73 2.66 20.49
N SER A 179 -5.28 2.52 19.23
CA SER A 179 -5.60 3.49 18.18
C SER A 179 -7.09 3.46 17.83
N LEU A 180 -7.68 2.28 17.63
CA LEU A 180 -9.06 2.14 17.18
C LEU A 180 -10.06 2.39 18.31
N LEU A 181 -9.84 1.77 19.50
CA LEU A 181 -10.84 1.77 20.57
C LEU A 181 -10.70 2.98 21.50
N ASP A 182 -9.47 3.34 21.87
CA ASP A 182 -9.23 4.41 22.85
C ASP A 182 -9.06 5.78 22.19
N LYS A 183 -8.24 5.88 21.13
CA LYS A 183 -7.93 7.15 20.45
C LYS A 183 -8.89 7.52 19.34
N GLN A 184 -9.71 6.57 18.90
CA GLN A 184 -10.61 6.74 17.76
C GLN A 184 -9.85 7.24 16.50
N GLU A 185 -8.67 6.62 16.25
CA GLU A 185 -7.82 6.87 15.09
C GLU A 185 -7.91 5.68 14.12
N PRO A 186 -8.35 5.88 12.86
CA PRO A 186 -8.49 4.80 11.91
C PRO A 186 -7.13 4.23 11.46
N ILE A 187 -7.12 2.96 11.08
CA ILE A 187 -5.93 2.23 10.63
C ILE A 187 -6.16 1.69 9.23
N TRP A 188 -5.12 1.75 8.39
CA TRP A 188 -5.02 0.97 7.16
C TRP A 188 -4.00 -0.15 7.33
N ILE A 189 -4.38 -1.37 6.92
CA ILE A 189 -3.50 -2.52 6.90
C ILE A 189 -3.73 -3.36 5.64
N ALA A 190 -2.66 -3.87 5.04
CA ALA A 190 -2.75 -4.80 3.93
C ALA A 190 -3.22 -6.18 4.41
N GLN A 191 -4.04 -6.88 3.61
CA GLN A 191 -4.59 -8.20 3.95
C GLN A 191 -3.56 -9.32 4.12
N LYS A 192 -2.33 -9.11 3.64
CA LYS A 192 -1.17 -10.00 3.85
C LYS A 192 0.13 -9.21 3.81
N GLN A 193 1.21 -9.86 4.26
CA GLN A 193 2.54 -9.30 4.16
C GLN A 193 2.99 -9.21 2.69
N GLY A 194 3.41 -8.02 2.28
CA GLY A 194 3.89 -7.74 0.93
C GLY A 194 2.77 -7.62 -0.11
N ARG A 195 3.16 -7.13 -1.29
CA ARG A 195 2.24 -6.90 -2.42
C ARG A 195 1.84 -8.23 -3.07
N ALA A 196 0.63 -8.31 -3.60
CA ALA A 196 0.24 -9.37 -4.51
C ALA A 196 1.03 -9.23 -5.82
N LYS A 197 1.96 -10.14 -6.09
CA LYS A 197 2.87 -10.08 -7.24
C LYS A 197 2.34 -10.87 -8.44
N ASP A 198 1.51 -11.84 -8.17
CA ASP A 198 0.85 -12.73 -9.15
C ASP A 198 -0.58 -12.31 -9.51
N GLY A 199 -1.07 -11.23 -8.91
CA GLY A 199 -2.44 -10.80 -9.08
C GLY A 199 -3.46 -11.56 -8.23
N ILE A 200 -3.02 -12.49 -7.37
CA ILE A 200 -3.89 -13.26 -6.47
C ILE A 200 -4.02 -12.53 -5.12
N ASP A 201 -5.24 -12.20 -4.78
CA ASP A 201 -5.58 -11.53 -3.52
C ASP A 201 -6.13 -12.54 -2.51
N GLU A 202 -5.39 -12.73 -1.41
CA GLU A 202 -5.76 -13.62 -0.32
C GLU A 202 -5.37 -13.00 1.01
N THR A 203 -6.24 -13.13 2.00
CA THR A 203 -5.98 -12.67 3.36
C THR A 203 -5.18 -13.72 4.13
N ASP A 204 -4.07 -13.31 4.72
CA ASP A 204 -3.25 -14.21 5.53
C ASP A 204 -3.83 -14.36 6.95
N PRO A 205 -4.24 -15.57 7.38
CA PRO A 205 -4.67 -15.80 8.77
C PRO A 205 -3.63 -15.39 9.81
N ALA A 206 -2.32 -15.40 9.47
CA ALA A 206 -1.27 -14.96 10.37
C ALA A 206 -1.36 -13.46 10.70
N LEU A 207 -1.86 -12.63 9.76
CA LEU A 207 -2.16 -11.23 10.01
C LEU A 207 -3.24 -11.10 11.09
N LEU A 208 -4.33 -11.84 10.99
CA LEU A 208 -5.43 -11.81 11.95
C LEU A 208 -4.99 -12.31 13.33
N LYS A 209 -4.15 -13.36 13.36
CA LYS A 209 -3.51 -13.86 14.58
C LYS A 209 -2.64 -12.76 15.24
N MET A 210 -1.95 -11.95 14.44
CA MET A 210 -1.15 -10.83 14.94
C MET A 210 -2.05 -9.72 15.50
N ILE A 211 -3.12 -9.34 14.80
CA ILE A 211 -4.06 -8.30 15.27
C ILE A 211 -4.69 -8.69 16.61
N HIS A 212 -5.07 -9.97 16.81
CA HIS A 212 -5.67 -10.48 18.03
C HIS A 212 -4.66 -10.85 19.14
N LEU A 213 -3.35 -10.72 18.89
CA LEU A 213 -2.31 -11.30 19.74
C LEU A 213 -2.36 -10.86 21.20
N ASN A 214 -2.63 -9.58 21.44
CA ASN A 214 -2.76 -9.03 22.79
C ASN A 214 -4.00 -9.60 23.54
N ASN A 215 -5.10 -9.81 22.82
CA ASN A 215 -6.39 -10.17 23.41
C ASN A 215 -6.74 -11.67 23.30
N ARG A 216 -5.90 -12.48 22.70
CA ARG A 216 -6.20 -13.91 22.43
C ARG A 216 -6.54 -14.78 23.64
N LYS A 217 -6.26 -14.31 24.86
CA LYS A 217 -6.56 -15.02 26.12
C LYS A 217 -7.80 -14.47 26.83
N THR A 218 -8.29 -13.31 26.41
CA THR A 218 -9.31 -12.52 27.10
C THR A 218 -10.58 -12.32 26.30
N SER A 219 -10.52 -12.55 24.99
CA SER A 219 -11.68 -12.40 24.09
C SER A 219 -11.71 -13.46 23.00
N ASP A 220 -12.91 -13.76 22.51
CA ASP A 220 -13.13 -14.59 21.34
C ASP A 220 -12.77 -13.80 20.07
N ILE A 221 -12.45 -14.51 18.98
CA ILE A 221 -11.98 -13.93 17.72
C ILE A 221 -13.03 -13.00 17.11
N ASP A 222 -14.26 -13.52 16.94
CA ASP A 222 -15.37 -12.80 16.33
C ASP A 222 -15.78 -11.57 17.15
N GLY A 223 -15.93 -11.69 18.46
CA GLY A 223 -16.23 -10.58 19.36
C GLY A 223 -15.18 -9.48 19.31
N PHE A 224 -13.89 -9.85 19.34
CA PHE A 224 -12.79 -8.87 19.24
C PHE A 224 -12.76 -8.19 17.86
N PHE A 225 -12.85 -8.94 16.77
CA PHE A 225 -12.79 -8.34 15.42
C PHE A 225 -14.00 -7.43 15.14
N ASN A 226 -15.18 -7.79 15.62
CA ASN A 226 -16.37 -6.93 15.51
C ASN A 226 -16.18 -5.61 16.26
N SER A 227 -15.47 -5.61 17.40
CA SER A 227 -15.17 -4.37 18.15
C SER A 227 -14.25 -3.43 17.39
N LEU A 228 -13.37 -3.93 16.50
CA LEU A 228 -12.43 -3.14 15.71
C LEU A 228 -13.05 -2.55 14.44
N SER A 229 -14.28 -2.91 14.08
CA SER A 229 -15.00 -2.40 12.89
C SER A 229 -14.17 -2.53 11.61
N PHE A 230 -13.93 -3.76 11.15
CA PHE A 230 -13.20 -4.02 9.89
C PHE A 230 -13.97 -3.53 8.68
N VAL A 231 -13.36 -2.68 7.86
CA VAL A 231 -13.88 -2.22 6.58
C VAL A 231 -12.97 -2.75 5.47
N PRO A 232 -13.48 -3.63 4.58
CA PRO A 232 -12.71 -4.13 3.46
C PRO A 232 -12.59 -3.06 2.38
N VAL A 233 -11.41 -2.94 1.79
CA VAL A 233 -11.13 -2.00 0.71
C VAL A 233 -10.50 -2.75 -0.45
N ALA A 234 -11.00 -2.52 -1.66
CA ALA A 234 -10.41 -3.05 -2.88
C ALA A 234 -9.81 -1.92 -3.73
N VAL A 235 -8.55 -2.09 -4.12
CA VAL A 235 -7.87 -1.20 -5.07
C VAL A 235 -7.56 -1.98 -6.34
N SER A 236 -7.97 -1.47 -7.49
CA SER A 236 -7.64 -2.03 -8.79
C SER A 236 -6.97 -1.00 -9.68
N TYR A 237 -5.93 -1.42 -10.38
CA TYR A 237 -5.20 -0.66 -11.38
C TYR A 237 -5.32 -1.36 -12.72
N GLU A 238 -5.63 -0.62 -13.80
CA GLU A 238 -5.62 -1.18 -15.15
C GLU A 238 -4.21 -1.62 -15.54
N PHE A 239 -3.20 -0.81 -15.20
CA PHE A 239 -1.80 -1.15 -15.42
C PHE A 239 -0.99 -0.96 -14.13
N ASP A 240 -0.15 -1.93 -13.81
CA ASP A 240 0.76 -1.86 -12.66
C ASP A 240 2.15 -1.40 -13.13
N PRO A 241 2.64 -0.21 -12.69
CA PRO A 241 3.97 0.25 -13.07
C PRO A 241 5.11 -0.68 -12.64
N ASN A 242 4.87 -1.54 -11.66
CA ASN A 242 5.83 -2.48 -11.10
C ASN A 242 5.65 -3.93 -11.59
N ASP A 243 4.83 -4.18 -12.61
CA ASP A 243 4.49 -5.51 -13.12
C ASP A 243 5.74 -6.33 -13.52
N ILE A 244 6.70 -5.71 -14.20
CA ILE A 244 7.95 -6.36 -14.62
C ILE A 244 8.80 -6.76 -13.38
N TYR A 245 8.92 -5.88 -12.38
CA TYR A 245 9.64 -6.22 -11.14
C TYR A 245 9.00 -7.41 -10.43
N LYS A 246 7.68 -7.41 -10.33
CA LYS A 246 6.91 -8.51 -9.73
C LYS A 246 7.09 -9.82 -10.47
N ALA A 247 7.01 -9.78 -11.81
CA ALA A 247 7.21 -10.97 -12.65
C ALA A 247 8.62 -11.52 -12.51
N ASN A 248 9.65 -10.67 -12.51
CA ASN A 248 11.04 -11.08 -12.31
C ASN A 248 11.26 -11.73 -10.94
N GLU A 249 10.69 -11.18 -9.88
CA GLU A 249 10.80 -11.74 -8.53
C GLU A 249 10.17 -13.14 -8.46
N ILE A 250 8.96 -13.33 -9.02
CA ILE A 250 8.31 -14.65 -9.05
C ILE A 250 9.13 -15.62 -9.86
N PHE A 251 9.62 -15.21 -11.03
CA PHE A 251 10.43 -16.05 -11.91
C PHE A 251 11.72 -16.52 -11.22
N ALA A 252 12.43 -15.60 -10.55
CA ALA A 252 13.63 -15.95 -9.80
C ALA A 252 13.34 -16.95 -8.66
N LEU A 253 12.25 -16.73 -7.91
CA LEU A 253 11.81 -17.66 -6.87
C LEU A 253 11.48 -19.05 -7.41
N GLN A 254 10.86 -19.15 -8.59
CA GLN A 254 10.53 -20.42 -9.23
C GLN A 254 11.77 -21.17 -9.77
N MET A 255 12.72 -20.42 -10.33
CA MET A 255 13.89 -21.02 -10.99
C MET A 255 15.06 -21.25 -10.04
N GLN A 256 15.25 -20.40 -9.03
CA GLN A 256 16.43 -20.39 -8.16
C GLN A 256 16.08 -20.64 -6.69
N ASN A 257 14.79 -20.76 -6.33
CA ASN A 257 14.27 -20.83 -4.95
C ASN A 257 14.66 -19.63 -4.05
N GLU A 258 15.26 -18.59 -4.63
CA GLU A 258 15.70 -17.41 -3.92
C GLU A 258 15.56 -16.16 -4.81
N TYR A 259 15.21 -15.05 -4.20
CA TYR A 259 15.26 -13.72 -4.81
C TYR A 259 15.97 -12.76 -3.87
N ILE A 260 17.09 -12.24 -4.34
CA ILE A 260 17.85 -11.22 -3.60
C ILE A 260 17.45 -9.86 -4.18
N LYS A 261 16.75 -9.06 -3.37
CA LYS A 261 16.40 -7.70 -3.77
C LYS A 261 17.66 -6.90 -4.04
N SER A 262 17.64 -6.14 -5.12
CA SER A 262 18.69 -5.16 -5.39
C SER A 262 18.65 -4.03 -4.35
N ASP A 263 19.78 -3.34 -4.19
CA ASP A 263 19.85 -2.16 -3.33
C ASP A 263 18.80 -1.12 -3.79
N ARG A 264 18.05 -0.57 -2.82
CA ARG A 264 16.98 0.44 -3.04
C ARG A 264 15.80 -0.02 -3.92
N GLU A 265 15.58 -1.32 -4.13
CA GLU A 265 14.50 -1.83 -4.97
C GLU A 265 13.12 -1.36 -4.50
N ASP A 266 12.86 -1.37 -3.19
CA ASP A 266 11.59 -0.89 -2.64
C ASP A 266 11.39 0.61 -2.88
N LEU A 267 12.45 1.43 -2.77
CA LEU A 267 12.42 2.85 -3.09
C LEU A 267 12.17 3.10 -4.59
N ASN A 268 12.80 2.31 -5.45
CA ASN A 268 12.55 2.35 -6.90
C ASN A 268 11.11 1.95 -7.22
N SER A 269 10.58 0.94 -6.54
CA SER A 269 9.18 0.51 -6.69
C SER A 269 8.20 1.61 -6.27
N ILE A 270 8.48 2.33 -5.19
CA ILE A 270 7.69 3.49 -4.75
C ILE A 270 7.75 4.61 -5.82
N ALA A 271 8.94 4.94 -6.32
CA ALA A 271 9.12 5.95 -7.35
C ALA A 271 8.37 5.59 -8.64
N ASN A 272 8.41 4.33 -9.06
CA ASN A 272 7.67 3.81 -10.21
C ASN A 272 6.15 3.88 -9.97
N GLY A 273 5.70 3.51 -8.77
CA GLY A 273 4.30 3.63 -8.36
C GLY A 273 3.78 5.06 -8.50
N ILE A 274 4.56 6.06 -8.10
CA ILE A 274 4.19 7.48 -8.21
C ILE A 274 4.22 7.97 -9.67
N SER A 275 5.26 7.62 -10.43
CA SER A 275 5.53 8.20 -11.74
C SER A 275 4.95 7.43 -12.93
N GLY A 276 4.64 6.15 -12.77
CA GLY A 276 4.20 5.28 -13.84
C GLY A 276 2.71 5.43 -14.19
N TYR A 277 2.39 5.15 -15.45
CA TYR A 277 1.01 5.17 -15.94
C TYR A 277 0.22 3.97 -15.41
N LYS A 278 -1.04 4.21 -14.99
CA LYS A 278 -1.89 3.22 -14.30
C LYS A 278 -3.18 2.89 -15.05
N GLY A 279 -3.49 3.60 -16.16
CA GLY A 279 -4.79 3.45 -16.82
C GLY A 279 -5.94 3.85 -15.89
N LEU A 280 -7.02 3.09 -15.91
CA LEU A 280 -8.13 3.25 -14.99
C LEU A 280 -7.75 2.75 -13.58
N VAL A 281 -8.17 3.50 -12.56
CA VAL A 281 -7.94 3.13 -11.16
C VAL A 281 -9.27 3.20 -10.42
N THR A 282 -9.59 2.17 -9.66
CA THR A 282 -10.80 2.13 -8.83
C THR A 282 -10.46 1.77 -7.39
N LEU A 283 -10.95 2.57 -6.46
CA LEU A 283 -10.96 2.31 -5.02
C LEU A 283 -12.40 2.03 -4.61
N THR A 284 -12.65 0.92 -3.93
CA THR A 284 -13.99 0.58 -3.44
C THR A 284 -13.93 0.29 -1.94
N ILE A 285 -14.70 1.03 -1.15
CA ILE A 285 -14.86 0.87 0.30
C ILE A 285 -16.09 0.01 0.53
N GLY A 286 -15.95 -1.14 1.18
CA GLY A 286 -17.05 -2.04 1.51
C GLY A 286 -17.77 -1.65 2.79
N GLU A 287 -18.82 -2.41 3.10
CA GLU A 287 -19.50 -2.35 4.38
C GLU A 287 -18.67 -2.97 5.50
N THR A 288 -18.90 -2.59 6.74
CA THR A 288 -18.24 -3.21 7.90
C THR A 288 -18.53 -4.70 7.93
N ILE A 289 -17.47 -5.52 8.04
CA ILE A 289 -17.59 -6.96 8.12
C ILE A 289 -18.15 -7.36 9.51
N ASN A 290 -19.17 -8.22 9.51
CA ASN A 290 -19.67 -8.87 10.71
C ASN A 290 -19.12 -10.30 10.78
N PHE A 291 -18.21 -10.56 11.72
CA PHE A 291 -17.62 -11.86 11.95
C PHE A 291 -18.54 -12.70 12.83
N THR A 292 -18.80 -13.94 12.42
CA THR A 292 -19.64 -14.90 13.15
C THR A 292 -18.90 -16.21 13.45
N GLU A 293 -17.67 -16.33 12.93
CA GLU A 293 -16.85 -17.52 13.06
C GLU A 293 -15.67 -17.29 13.99
N ASN A 294 -15.51 -18.15 14.98
CA ASN A 294 -14.40 -18.10 15.92
C ASN A 294 -13.16 -18.84 15.38
N SER A 295 -12.77 -18.54 14.13
CA SER A 295 -11.63 -19.12 13.40
C SER A 295 -10.92 -18.07 12.56
N TYR A 296 -9.60 -17.94 12.69
CA TYR A 296 -8.81 -17.01 11.88
C TYR A 296 -8.87 -17.36 10.39
N GLU A 297 -8.90 -18.63 10.07
CA GLU A 297 -8.98 -19.14 8.68
C GLU A 297 -10.32 -18.76 8.05
N ALA A 298 -11.44 -18.95 8.77
CA ALA A 298 -12.76 -18.57 8.30
C ALA A 298 -12.89 -17.04 8.17
N CYS A 299 -12.41 -16.27 9.16
CA CYS A 299 -12.37 -14.80 9.08
C CYS A 299 -11.53 -14.31 7.90
N ALA A 300 -10.36 -14.92 7.65
CA ALA A 300 -9.51 -14.57 6.53
C ALA A 300 -10.18 -14.89 5.18
N GLN A 301 -10.89 -16.00 5.08
CA GLN A 301 -11.65 -16.35 3.89
C GLN A 301 -12.78 -15.35 3.63
N LEU A 302 -13.52 -14.96 4.66
CA LEU A 302 -14.59 -13.95 4.57
C LEU A 302 -14.03 -12.61 4.07
N ILE A 303 -12.92 -12.13 4.63
CA ILE A 303 -12.25 -10.90 4.19
C ILE A 303 -11.83 -11.02 2.72
N THR A 304 -11.21 -12.14 2.34
CA THR A 304 -10.79 -12.40 0.96
C THR A 304 -11.97 -12.32 -0.01
N GLN A 305 -13.06 -13.05 0.27
CA GLN A 305 -14.25 -13.06 -0.57
C GLN A 305 -14.86 -11.67 -0.68
N THR A 306 -14.92 -10.92 0.42
CA THR A 306 -15.46 -9.56 0.43
C THR A 306 -14.60 -8.61 -0.41
N ILE A 307 -13.27 -8.64 -0.25
CA ILE A 307 -12.35 -7.81 -1.06
C ILE A 307 -12.47 -8.18 -2.54
N LEU A 308 -12.51 -9.45 -2.89
CA LEU A 308 -12.68 -9.91 -4.27
C LEU A 308 -14.03 -9.49 -4.87
N SER A 309 -15.12 -9.51 -4.09
CA SER A 309 -16.43 -9.01 -4.55
C SER A 309 -16.39 -7.52 -4.90
N LEU A 310 -15.68 -6.72 -4.10
CA LEU A 310 -15.48 -5.28 -4.30
C LEU A 310 -14.49 -4.95 -5.42
N TYR A 311 -13.57 -5.87 -5.75
CA TYR A 311 -12.53 -5.61 -6.73
C TYR A 311 -13.12 -5.36 -8.13
N LYS A 312 -12.82 -4.20 -8.71
CA LYS A 312 -13.27 -3.84 -10.06
C LYS A 312 -12.29 -4.41 -11.09
N LEU A 313 -12.76 -5.34 -11.91
CA LEU A 313 -11.98 -5.80 -13.06
C LEU A 313 -11.79 -4.66 -14.06
N GLN A 314 -10.62 -4.60 -14.69
CA GLN A 314 -10.22 -3.57 -15.63
C GLN A 314 -10.06 -4.17 -17.03
N PRO A 315 -10.03 -3.37 -18.12
CA PRO A 315 -9.84 -3.86 -19.48
C PRO A 315 -8.62 -4.77 -19.64
N SER A 316 -7.53 -4.47 -18.94
CA SER A 316 -6.28 -5.25 -18.95
C SER A 316 -6.46 -6.68 -18.43
N ASN A 317 -7.39 -6.90 -17.49
CA ASN A 317 -7.66 -8.23 -16.96
C ASN A 317 -8.21 -9.17 -18.04
N PHE A 318 -9.18 -8.69 -18.81
CA PHE A 318 -9.78 -9.43 -19.92
C PHE A 318 -8.81 -9.56 -21.11
N ALA A 319 -8.09 -8.48 -21.44
CA ALA A 319 -7.06 -8.50 -22.48
C ALA A 319 -5.96 -9.55 -22.19
N ALA A 320 -5.55 -9.70 -20.92
CA ALA A 320 -4.57 -10.72 -20.52
C ALA A 320 -5.12 -12.14 -20.69
N CYS A 321 -6.40 -12.37 -20.35
CA CYS A 321 -7.05 -13.65 -20.61
C CYS A 321 -7.06 -13.99 -22.09
N GLU A 322 -7.37 -13.02 -22.98
CA GLU A 322 -7.31 -13.23 -24.43
C GLU A 322 -5.89 -13.55 -24.92
N ILE A 323 -4.86 -12.83 -24.44
CA ILE A 323 -3.47 -13.08 -24.84
C ILE A 323 -3.00 -14.48 -24.42
N LEU A 324 -3.42 -14.93 -23.22
CA LEU A 324 -3.07 -16.23 -22.65
C LEU A 324 -4.00 -17.37 -23.11
N ASN A 325 -5.04 -17.08 -23.92
CA ASN A 325 -6.11 -18.02 -24.31
C ASN A 325 -6.79 -18.69 -23.09
N ILE A 326 -7.04 -17.91 -22.04
CA ILE A 326 -7.74 -18.35 -20.82
C ILE A 326 -9.24 -18.11 -21.03
N SER A 327 -10.04 -19.17 -20.90
CA SER A 327 -11.50 -19.11 -20.93
C SER A 327 -12.06 -18.69 -19.58
N HIS A 328 -13.08 -17.85 -19.57
CA HIS A 328 -13.85 -17.43 -18.40
C HIS A 328 -15.31 -17.13 -18.78
N THR A 329 -16.20 -17.10 -17.79
CA THR A 329 -17.64 -16.85 -17.97
C THR A 329 -18.04 -15.42 -17.64
N LEU A 330 -17.14 -14.62 -17.06
CA LEU A 330 -17.44 -13.25 -16.64
C LEU A 330 -17.66 -12.34 -17.86
N SER A 331 -18.73 -11.55 -17.82
CA SER A 331 -19.04 -10.50 -18.79
C SER A 331 -18.44 -9.15 -18.38
N HIS A 332 -18.31 -8.24 -19.33
CA HIS A 332 -17.90 -6.86 -19.09
C HIS A 332 -18.59 -5.90 -20.07
N ASP A 333 -18.70 -4.64 -19.66
CA ASP A 333 -19.29 -3.55 -20.46
C ASP A 333 -18.24 -2.64 -21.11
N PHE A 334 -16.98 -3.07 -21.16
CA PHE A 334 -15.92 -2.30 -21.82
C PHE A 334 -16.08 -2.36 -23.35
N SER A 335 -15.89 -1.22 -24.02
CA SER A 335 -15.85 -1.19 -25.47
C SER A 335 -14.66 -1.98 -26.02
N ASP A 336 -14.81 -2.55 -27.22
CA ASP A 336 -13.74 -3.29 -27.92
C ASP A 336 -12.45 -2.46 -28.03
N ASN A 337 -12.57 -1.15 -28.21
CA ASN A 337 -11.42 -0.25 -28.28
C ASN A 337 -10.62 -0.22 -26.98
N LYS A 338 -11.27 -0.29 -25.80
CA LYS A 338 -10.58 -0.34 -24.48
C LYS A 338 -9.85 -1.66 -24.32
N ILE A 339 -10.47 -2.77 -24.65
CA ILE A 339 -9.84 -4.10 -24.60
C ILE A 339 -8.65 -4.16 -25.58
N LYS A 340 -8.84 -3.68 -26.81
CA LYS A 340 -7.77 -3.62 -27.81
C LYS A 340 -6.58 -2.78 -27.36
N PHE A 341 -6.84 -1.59 -26.80
CA PHE A 341 -5.78 -0.73 -26.24
C PHE A 341 -5.01 -1.45 -25.12
N ALA A 342 -5.73 -2.07 -24.17
CA ALA A 342 -5.11 -2.80 -23.09
C ALA A 342 -4.27 -3.98 -23.60
N LYS A 343 -4.76 -4.70 -24.61
CA LYS A 343 -4.06 -5.80 -25.27
C LYS A 343 -2.76 -5.32 -25.95
N GLU A 344 -2.83 -4.25 -26.71
CA GLU A 344 -1.65 -3.65 -27.36
C GLU A 344 -0.64 -3.15 -26.32
N TYR A 345 -1.10 -2.53 -25.23
CA TYR A 345 -0.26 -2.09 -24.14
C TYR A 345 0.50 -3.27 -23.50
N LEU A 346 -0.21 -4.34 -23.11
CA LEU A 346 0.40 -5.51 -22.47
C LEU A 346 1.37 -6.25 -23.40
N ILE A 347 1.04 -6.39 -24.69
CA ILE A 347 1.93 -6.98 -25.69
C ILE A 347 3.21 -6.14 -25.81
N ASN A 348 3.10 -4.82 -25.98
CA ASN A 348 4.26 -3.94 -26.08
C ASN A 348 5.10 -3.92 -24.78
N ARG A 349 4.44 -3.96 -23.63
CA ARG A 349 5.08 -3.98 -22.31
C ARG A 349 5.91 -5.24 -22.08
N SER A 350 5.50 -6.37 -22.66
CA SER A 350 6.09 -7.68 -22.41
C SER A 350 6.87 -8.28 -23.59
N LYS A 351 6.94 -7.62 -24.74
CA LYS A 351 7.52 -8.16 -25.99
C LYS A 351 8.99 -8.57 -25.91
N ASP A 352 9.78 -7.81 -25.12
CA ASP A 352 11.22 -8.01 -25.00
C ASP A 352 11.59 -8.83 -23.75
N LEU A 353 10.61 -9.37 -23.01
CA LEU A 353 10.83 -10.19 -21.83
C LEU A 353 11.05 -11.65 -22.22
N GLU A 354 11.82 -12.36 -21.40
CA GLU A 354 11.93 -13.82 -21.47
C GLU A 354 10.53 -14.46 -21.40
N PRO A 355 10.25 -15.55 -22.16
CA PRO A 355 8.90 -16.16 -22.24
C PRO A 355 8.28 -16.47 -20.88
N GLY A 356 9.04 -16.99 -19.90
CA GLY A 356 8.56 -17.30 -18.56
C GLY A 356 8.17 -16.04 -17.76
N ILE A 357 8.97 -14.98 -17.85
CA ILE A 357 8.69 -13.69 -17.20
C ILE A 357 7.47 -13.02 -17.84
N ARG A 358 7.37 -13.08 -19.19
CA ARG A 358 6.22 -12.58 -19.93
C ARG A 358 4.91 -13.25 -19.50
N GLU A 359 4.91 -14.57 -19.38
CA GLU A 359 3.75 -15.32 -18.92
C GLU A 359 3.33 -14.91 -17.51
N LEU A 360 4.29 -14.80 -16.58
CA LEU A 360 4.05 -14.35 -15.21
C LEU A 360 3.51 -12.93 -15.14
N LEU A 361 4.03 -12.01 -15.97
CA LEU A 361 3.50 -10.65 -16.08
C LEU A 361 2.03 -10.68 -16.53
N LEU A 362 1.69 -11.44 -17.55
CA LEU A 362 0.31 -11.53 -18.04
C LEU A 362 -0.62 -12.21 -17.02
N LYS A 363 -0.11 -13.20 -16.26
CA LYS A 363 -0.86 -13.86 -15.18
C LYS A 363 -1.24 -12.88 -14.06
N GLN A 364 -0.43 -11.86 -13.76
CA GLN A 364 -0.80 -10.82 -12.78
C GLN A 364 -2.13 -10.13 -13.15
N TYR A 365 -2.39 -9.97 -14.45
CA TYR A 365 -3.60 -9.33 -14.95
C TYR A 365 -4.76 -10.33 -15.14
N SER A 366 -4.50 -11.59 -15.52
CA SER A 366 -5.57 -12.58 -15.74
C SER A 366 -6.07 -13.22 -14.43
N ASN A 367 -5.23 -13.38 -13.43
CA ASN A 367 -5.59 -14.05 -12.18
C ASN A 367 -6.77 -13.41 -11.42
N PRO A 368 -6.95 -12.08 -11.38
CA PRO A 368 -8.15 -11.48 -10.79
C PRO A 368 -9.47 -11.94 -11.44
N VAL A 369 -9.48 -12.22 -12.75
CA VAL A 369 -10.64 -12.78 -13.45
C VAL A 369 -10.93 -14.17 -12.92
N LEU A 370 -9.90 -15.04 -12.85
CA LEU A 370 -10.03 -16.42 -12.37
C LEU A 370 -10.41 -16.51 -10.90
N GLN A 371 -9.95 -15.57 -10.06
CA GLN A 371 -10.36 -15.51 -8.66
C GLN A 371 -11.83 -15.08 -8.54
N LYS A 372 -12.23 -14.06 -9.30
CA LYS A 372 -13.60 -13.55 -9.25
C LYS A 372 -14.62 -14.52 -9.81
N GLU A 373 -14.24 -15.36 -10.77
CA GLU A 373 -15.09 -16.43 -11.30
C GLU A 373 -15.40 -17.54 -10.29
N LYS A 374 -14.59 -17.67 -9.23
CA LYS A 374 -14.78 -18.68 -8.17
C LYS A 374 -15.64 -18.19 -6.99
N LEU A 375 -16.07 -16.91 -6.99
CA LEU A 375 -17.01 -16.37 -6.00
C LEU A 375 -18.44 -16.84 -6.27
#